data_4653187087f7c11d28c645f1d840678a
#
_entry.id   4653187087f7c11d28c645f1d840678a
#
_cell.length_a   1.000
_cell.length_b   1.000
_cell.length_c   1.000
_cell.angle_alpha   90.00
_cell.angle_beta   90.00
_cell.angle_gamma   90.00
#
_symmetry.space_group_name_H-M   'P 1'
#
loop_
_entity.id
_entity.type
_entity.pdbx_description
1 polymer ?
#
loop_
_entity_poly.entity_id
_entity_poly.type
_entity_poly.pdbx_seq_one_letter_code
_entity_poly.pdbx_strand_id
1 'polypeptide(L)'
;MREFGINIKGRVRNFSLPENKSLIPLFEAVVNSLQAIEERQKSDYFEGKILIKIDREETLSEDILGKIDNITITDNGIGFDEKNFTSFLESDSEYKRELGGKGVGRFSWLKAFERVNVDSCFSENKTFYRRVFDFSLNNEGVDDELTRCECEDYTTSVKLCAFLDKYKAHAPVRLDVIAIKLIQHCFVYFLNNNCPKIILSDNKSNVLNLNEIFKDEVALEDGTDTFSILDNQFKLTKIRVGGDIINCHKLYLCANNRLVEAKDLSKL
;
A
#
# COMPACT_ATOMS: atom_id res chain seq x y z
N MET A 1 37.23 -6.54 -3.60
CA MET A 1 36.15 -7.54 -3.62
C MET A 1 35.15 -7.05 -4.65
N ARG A 2 34.62 -7.90 -5.54
CA ARG A 2 33.57 -7.46 -6.50
C ARG A 2 32.23 -7.68 -5.83
N GLU A 3 31.43 -6.62 -5.69
CA GLU A 3 30.08 -6.69 -5.13
C GLU A 3 29.10 -7.25 -6.18
N PHE A 4 28.11 -8.01 -5.72
CA PHE A 4 27.02 -8.48 -6.59
C PHE A 4 26.06 -7.31 -6.82
N GLY A 5 26.03 -6.80 -8.06
CA GLY A 5 25.05 -5.77 -8.44
C GLY A 5 23.63 -6.32 -8.54
N ILE A 6 22.65 -5.50 -8.16
CA ILE A 6 21.22 -5.85 -8.28
C ILE A 6 20.74 -5.57 -9.70
N ASN A 7 20.31 -6.63 -10.40
CA ASN A 7 19.64 -6.49 -11.71
C ASN A 7 18.12 -6.34 -11.49
N ILE A 8 17.63 -5.10 -11.48
CA ILE A 8 16.21 -4.77 -11.30
C ILE A 8 15.34 -5.46 -12.37
N LYS A 9 15.75 -5.45 -13.65
CA LYS A 9 15.02 -6.13 -14.75
C LYS A 9 14.85 -7.62 -14.47
N GLY A 10 15.92 -8.27 -14.00
CA GLY A 10 15.90 -9.69 -13.63
C GLY A 10 14.96 -9.96 -12.44
N ARG A 11 15.00 -9.12 -11.43
CA ARG A 11 14.11 -9.23 -10.25
C ARG A 11 12.64 -9.07 -10.62
N VAL A 12 12.29 -8.03 -11.38
CA VAL A 12 10.90 -7.82 -11.84
C VAL A 12 10.43 -8.93 -12.76
N ARG A 13 11.28 -9.42 -13.68
CA ARG A 13 10.95 -10.56 -14.53
C ARG A 13 10.59 -11.80 -13.71
N ASN A 14 11.37 -12.11 -12.68
CA ASN A 14 11.20 -13.27 -11.83
C ASN A 14 10.15 -13.09 -10.73
N PHE A 15 9.66 -11.85 -10.52
CA PHE A 15 8.59 -11.59 -9.57
C PHE A 15 7.26 -12.19 -10.09
N SER A 16 6.68 -13.09 -9.29
CA SER A 16 5.41 -13.73 -9.63
C SER A 16 4.25 -12.82 -9.24
N LEU A 17 3.52 -12.33 -10.25
CA LEU A 17 2.27 -11.59 -10.06
C LEU A 17 1.22 -12.15 -11.02
N PRO A 18 0.28 -12.97 -10.54
CA PRO A 18 -0.84 -13.42 -11.34
C PRO A 18 -1.70 -12.26 -11.84
N GLU A 19 -2.19 -12.33 -13.08
CA GLU A 19 -2.95 -11.22 -13.69
C GLU A 19 -4.22 -10.88 -12.92
N ASN A 20 -4.89 -11.88 -12.34
CA ASN A 20 -6.07 -11.68 -11.50
C ASN A 20 -5.76 -11.04 -10.12
N LYS A 21 -4.48 -10.86 -9.77
CA LYS A 21 -4.02 -10.13 -8.60
C LYS A 21 -3.51 -8.72 -8.94
N SER A 22 -4.15 -8.11 -9.92
CA SER A 22 -3.78 -6.81 -10.51
C SER A 22 -3.70 -5.64 -9.52
N LEU A 23 -4.39 -5.68 -8.38
CA LEU A 23 -4.35 -4.64 -7.35
C LEU A 23 -3.21 -4.80 -6.32
N ILE A 24 -2.41 -5.85 -6.37
CA ILE A 24 -1.28 -6.03 -5.44
C ILE A 24 -0.34 -4.81 -5.42
N PRO A 25 0.01 -4.16 -6.55
CA PRO A 25 0.82 -2.95 -6.54
C PRO A 25 0.22 -1.81 -5.71
N LEU A 26 -1.09 -1.57 -5.82
CA LEU A 26 -1.80 -0.61 -4.99
C LEU A 26 -1.72 -1.00 -3.51
N PHE A 27 -1.97 -2.27 -3.18
CA PHE A 27 -1.94 -2.73 -1.80
C PHE A 27 -0.56 -2.56 -1.16
N GLU A 28 0.50 -2.90 -1.87
CA GLU A 28 1.88 -2.70 -1.41
C GLU A 28 2.22 -1.22 -1.19
N ALA A 29 1.75 -0.34 -2.08
CA ALA A 29 1.97 1.10 -1.91
C ALA A 29 1.23 1.64 -0.67
N VAL A 30 -0.03 1.24 -0.47
CA VAL A 30 -0.81 1.65 0.73
C VAL A 30 -0.20 1.10 2.02
N VAL A 31 0.27 -0.15 2.03
CA VAL A 31 0.96 -0.71 3.20
C VAL A 31 2.25 0.03 3.50
N ASN A 32 3.02 0.46 2.48
CA ASN A 32 4.20 1.29 2.68
C ASN A 32 3.84 2.65 3.29
N SER A 33 2.75 3.28 2.85
CA SER A 33 2.22 4.52 3.43
C SER A 33 1.78 4.34 4.89
N LEU A 34 1.08 3.25 5.21
CA LEU A 34 0.70 2.90 6.58
C LEU A 34 1.93 2.78 7.48
N GLN A 35 2.97 2.10 7.04
CA GLN A 35 4.22 1.95 7.79
C GLN A 35 5.00 3.25 7.93
N ALA A 36 5.00 4.11 6.90
CA ALA A 36 5.64 5.42 6.97
C ALA A 36 4.95 6.33 8.01
N ILE A 37 3.62 6.26 8.09
CA ILE A 37 2.83 6.97 9.11
C ILE A 37 3.12 6.40 10.50
N GLU A 38 3.09 5.08 10.69
CA GLU A 38 3.43 4.45 11.97
C GLU A 38 4.85 4.80 12.44
N GLU A 39 5.81 4.89 11.51
CA GLU A 39 7.18 5.27 11.83
C GLU A 39 7.26 6.73 12.31
N ARG A 40 6.61 7.67 11.61
CA ARG A 40 6.56 9.07 12.04
C ARG A 40 5.85 9.25 13.39
N GLN A 41 4.75 8.49 13.63
CA GLN A 41 3.99 8.55 14.89
C GLN A 41 4.77 8.08 16.13
N LYS A 42 5.93 7.43 15.97
CA LYS A 42 6.80 7.10 17.11
C LYS A 42 7.48 8.34 17.72
N SER A 43 7.67 9.40 16.93
CA SER A 43 8.37 10.62 17.33
C SER A 43 7.51 11.88 17.27
N ASP A 44 6.36 11.84 16.58
CA ASP A 44 5.53 13.01 16.32
C ASP A 44 4.04 12.64 16.52
N TYR A 45 3.26 13.57 17.07
CA TYR A 45 1.82 13.40 17.23
C TYR A 45 1.08 14.14 16.13
N PHE A 46 0.45 13.40 15.22
CA PHE A 46 -0.33 13.93 14.12
C PHE A 46 -1.41 12.93 13.67
N GLU A 47 -2.41 13.40 12.96
CA GLU A 47 -3.41 12.56 12.32
C GLU A 47 -2.86 12.00 11.00
N GLY A 48 -2.68 10.68 10.94
CA GLY A 48 -2.25 9.99 9.73
C GLY A 48 -3.30 10.06 8.62
N LYS A 49 -2.86 10.30 7.38
CA LYS A 49 -3.75 10.43 6.23
C LYS A 49 -3.16 9.79 4.99
N ILE A 50 -4.00 9.04 4.28
CA ILE A 50 -3.66 8.44 2.98
C ILE A 50 -4.75 8.82 1.98
N LEU A 51 -4.35 9.45 0.87
CA LEU A 51 -5.21 9.79 -0.24
C LEU A 51 -4.85 8.90 -1.43
N ILE A 52 -5.82 8.19 -1.97
CA ILE A 52 -5.65 7.32 -3.12
C ILE A 52 -6.50 7.89 -4.25
N LYS A 53 -5.87 8.19 -5.37
CA LYS A 53 -6.53 8.68 -6.57
C LYS A 53 -6.36 7.68 -7.70
N ILE A 54 -7.47 7.25 -8.29
CA ILE A 54 -7.52 6.40 -9.48
C ILE A 54 -7.76 7.30 -10.69
N ASP A 55 -6.78 7.42 -11.57
CA ASP A 55 -6.96 8.06 -12.87
C ASP A 55 -7.39 7.00 -13.89
N ARG A 56 -8.47 7.28 -14.60
CA ARG A 56 -9.09 6.37 -15.57
C ARG A 56 -8.87 6.84 -17.00
N GLU A 57 -8.84 5.90 -17.91
CA GLU A 57 -8.88 6.17 -19.35
C GLU A 57 -10.16 6.95 -19.70
N GLU A 58 -10.05 7.84 -20.68
CA GLU A 58 -11.20 8.52 -21.25
C GLU A 58 -12.10 7.53 -21.99
N THR A 59 -13.40 7.74 -21.92
CA THR A 59 -14.41 6.93 -22.59
C THR A 59 -15.31 7.81 -23.46
N LEU A 60 -15.88 7.22 -24.49
CA LEU A 60 -16.75 7.92 -25.43
C LEU A 60 -18.09 8.36 -24.79
N SER A 61 -18.46 7.79 -23.66
CA SER A 61 -19.68 8.12 -22.92
C SER A 61 -19.33 8.33 -21.45
N GLU A 62 -19.95 9.34 -20.83
CA GLU A 62 -19.77 9.64 -19.40
C GLU A 62 -20.31 8.52 -18.48
N ASP A 63 -21.29 7.76 -18.96
CA ASP A 63 -21.89 6.63 -18.22
C ASP A 63 -20.99 5.41 -18.14
N ILE A 64 -19.94 5.33 -18.97
CA ILE A 64 -19.02 4.22 -18.99
C ILE A 64 -17.80 4.57 -18.13
N LEU A 65 -17.49 3.73 -17.15
CA LEU A 65 -16.26 3.85 -16.39
C LEU A 65 -15.07 3.33 -17.21
N GLY A 66 -14.10 4.20 -17.48
CA GLY A 66 -12.84 3.81 -18.10
C GLY A 66 -12.02 2.87 -17.21
N LYS A 67 -11.15 2.09 -17.84
CA LYS A 67 -10.18 1.28 -17.11
C LYS A 67 -9.20 2.16 -16.33
N ILE A 68 -8.56 1.57 -15.33
CA ILE A 68 -7.52 2.26 -14.56
C ILE A 68 -6.32 2.50 -15.46
N ASP A 69 -5.81 3.73 -15.48
CA ASP A 69 -4.59 4.10 -16.20
C ASP A 69 -3.43 4.38 -15.23
N ASN A 70 -3.66 5.26 -14.25
CA ASN A 70 -2.68 5.55 -13.22
C ASN A 70 -3.31 5.45 -11.83
N ILE A 71 -2.46 5.22 -10.83
CA ILE A 71 -2.86 5.25 -9.42
C ILE A 71 -1.87 6.13 -8.67
N THR A 72 -2.37 7.11 -7.93
CA THR A 72 -1.55 7.97 -7.06
C THR A 72 -1.91 7.70 -5.62
N ILE A 73 -0.93 7.44 -4.79
CA ILE A 73 -1.05 7.27 -3.34
C ILE A 73 -0.26 8.40 -2.68
N THR A 74 -0.93 9.21 -1.86
CA THR A 74 -0.30 10.32 -1.14
C THR A 74 -0.52 10.12 0.35
N ASP A 75 0.56 10.18 1.13
CA ASP A 75 0.52 10.07 2.58
C ASP A 75 1.30 11.22 3.26
N ASN A 76 1.08 11.37 4.56
CA ASN A 76 1.80 12.31 5.42
C ASN A 76 2.72 11.59 6.42
N GLY A 77 3.27 10.44 6.03
CA GLY A 77 4.23 9.68 6.82
C GLY A 77 5.61 10.33 6.89
N ILE A 78 6.61 9.56 7.32
CA ILE A 78 7.98 10.06 7.55
C ILE A 78 8.72 10.49 6.28
N GLY A 79 8.27 9.99 5.10
CA GLY A 79 8.84 10.31 3.81
C GLY A 79 10.12 9.54 3.44
N PHE A 80 10.75 9.97 2.34
CA PHE A 80 11.98 9.37 1.80
C PHE A 80 13.21 10.14 2.25
N ASP A 81 13.47 10.15 3.59
CA ASP A 81 14.77 10.56 4.13
C ASP A 81 15.89 9.65 3.61
N GLU A 82 17.14 9.93 3.93
CA GLU A 82 18.28 9.17 3.43
C GLU A 82 18.21 7.68 3.80
N LYS A 83 17.77 7.39 5.02
CA LYS A 83 17.62 6.03 5.53
C LYS A 83 16.53 5.24 4.77
N ASN A 84 15.36 5.85 4.57
CA ASN A 84 14.25 5.23 3.85
C ASN A 84 14.55 5.10 2.36
N PHE A 85 15.25 6.08 1.77
CA PHE A 85 15.66 6.01 0.38
C PHE A 85 16.71 4.92 0.15
N THR A 86 17.73 4.84 1.00
CA THR A 86 18.71 3.74 0.95
C THR A 86 18.02 2.38 1.09
N SER A 87 17.11 2.22 2.06
CA SER A 87 16.31 0.99 2.20
C SER A 87 15.42 0.70 0.99
N PHE A 88 14.96 1.73 0.28
CA PHE A 88 14.25 1.56 -0.98
C PHE A 88 15.17 1.07 -2.10
N LEU A 89 16.41 1.52 -2.16
CA LEU A 89 17.37 1.08 -3.17
C LEU A 89 17.88 -0.36 -2.93
N GLU A 90 18.02 -0.75 -1.67
CA GLU A 90 18.47 -2.10 -1.29
C GLU A 90 17.35 -3.13 -1.44
N SER A 91 17.54 -4.17 -2.29
CA SER A 91 16.64 -5.31 -2.30
C SER A 91 16.95 -6.25 -1.14
N ASP A 92 15.89 -6.81 -0.55
CA ASP A 92 15.96 -7.69 0.62
C ASP A 92 16.55 -7.00 1.87
N SER A 93 16.35 -5.67 1.99
CA SER A 93 16.80 -4.89 3.14
C SER A 93 16.33 -5.51 4.46
N GLU A 94 17.27 -5.83 5.35
CA GLU A 94 16.97 -6.37 6.68
C GLU A 94 16.22 -5.38 7.57
N TYR A 95 16.33 -4.10 7.29
CA TYR A 95 15.71 -3.00 8.05
C TYR A 95 14.19 -3.12 8.20
N LYS A 96 13.48 -3.59 7.16
CA LYS A 96 12.02 -3.82 7.20
C LYS A 96 11.65 -5.28 7.48
N ARG A 97 12.62 -6.16 7.70
CA ARG A 97 12.39 -7.60 7.94
C ARG A 97 11.66 -7.84 9.25
N GLU A 98 11.98 -7.10 10.30
CA GLU A 98 11.29 -7.14 11.60
C GLU A 98 9.84 -6.65 11.50
N LEU A 99 9.53 -5.78 10.52
CA LEU A 99 8.19 -5.29 10.22
C LEU A 99 7.42 -6.19 9.22
N GLY A 100 7.96 -7.38 8.89
CA GLY A 100 7.34 -8.34 7.97
C GLY A 100 7.46 -7.97 6.48
N GLY A 101 8.23 -6.95 6.14
CA GLY A 101 8.51 -6.56 4.76
C GLY A 101 9.56 -7.48 4.13
N LYS A 102 9.23 -8.09 2.98
CA LYS A 102 10.21 -8.87 2.20
C LYS A 102 11.11 -8.00 1.31
N GLY A 103 10.98 -6.66 1.37
CA GLY A 103 11.74 -5.73 0.52
C GLY A 103 11.47 -5.85 -0.98
N VAL A 104 10.48 -6.65 -1.37
CA VAL A 104 10.19 -6.99 -2.77
C VAL A 104 8.89 -6.37 -3.32
N GLY A 105 8.08 -5.73 -2.46
CA GLY A 105 6.78 -5.16 -2.83
C GLY A 105 6.86 -4.18 -4.00
N ARG A 106 7.90 -3.33 -4.03
CA ARG A 106 8.14 -2.36 -5.12
C ARG A 106 8.34 -3.02 -6.49
N PHE A 107 8.78 -4.27 -6.56
CA PHE A 107 8.88 -4.99 -7.83
C PHE A 107 7.51 -5.33 -8.41
N SER A 108 6.46 -5.41 -7.58
CA SER A 108 5.10 -5.54 -8.06
C SER A 108 4.65 -4.31 -8.84
N TRP A 109 5.16 -3.11 -8.47
CA TRP A 109 4.86 -1.86 -9.16
C TRP A 109 5.33 -1.92 -10.61
N LEU A 110 6.61 -2.21 -10.83
CA LEU A 110 7.20 -2.32 -12.18
C LEU A 110 6.78 -3.61 -12.92
N LYS A 111 6.15 -4.57 -12.23
CA LYS A 111 5.55 -5.74 -12.89
C LYS A 111 4.24 -5.39 -13.58
N ALA A 112 3.49 -4.44 -13.03
CA ALA A 112 2.14 -4.09 -13.47
C ALA A 112 2.04 -2.67 -14.08
N PHE A 113 2.99 -1.78 -13.83
CA PHE A 113 3.05 -0.42 -14.36
C PHE A 113 4.37 -0.18 -15.08
N GLU A 114 4.37 0.72 -16.04
CA GLU A 114 5.60 1.02 -16.83
C GLU A 114 6.65 1.76 -15.99
N ARG A 115 6.19 2.68 -15.13
CA ARG A 115 7.06 3.50 -14.28
C ARG A 115 6.36 3.95 -12.99
N VAL A 116 7.16 4.36 -12.03
CA VAL A 116 6.71 4.94 -10.76
C VAL A 116 7.42 6.27 -10.57
N ASN A 117 6.64 7.33 -10.31
CA ASN A 117 7.17 8.63 -9.92
C ASN A 117 6.99 8.78 -8.42
N VAL A 118 8.00 9.24 -7.71
CA VAL A 118 7.96 9.53 -6.28
C VAL A 118 8.33 10.98 -6.06
N ASP A 119 7.52 11.66 -5.27
CA ASP A 119 7.73 13.04 -4.82
C ASP A 119 7.49 13.08 -3.31
N SER A 120 8.52 13.38 -2.53
CA SER A 120 8.48 13.28 -1.08
C SER A 120 9.06 14.51 -0.40
N CYS A 121 8.25 15.21 0.39
CA CYS A 121 8.67 16.24 1.33
C CYS A 121 8.81 15.63 2.72
N PHE A 122 9.96 15.82 3.36
CA PHE A 122 10.26 15.32 4.70
C PHE A 122 11.14 16.31 5.47
N SER A 123 11.21 16.18 6.79
CA SER A 123 12.04 17.03 7.63
C SER A 123 13.21 16.26 8.21
N GLU A 124 14.39 16.85 8.12
CA GLU A 124 15.59 16.39 8.79
C GLU A 124 16.22 17.57 9.53
N ASN A 125 16.51 17.39 10.83
CA ASN A 125 17.06 18.47 11.69
C ASN A 125 16.26 19.79 11.62
N LYS A 126 14.93 19.72 11.59
CA LYS A 126 13.99 20.86 11.49
C LYS A 126 14.10 21.63 10.16
N THR A 127 14.69 21.05 9.15
CA THR A 127 14.75 21.59 7.80
C THR A 127 13.99 20.67 6.86
N PHE A 128 13.13 21.24 6.02
CA PHE A 128 12.41 20.45 5.03
C PHE A 128 13.22 20.29 3.76
N TYR A 129 13.15 19.06 3.23
CA TYR A 129 13.74 18.66 1.96
C TYR A 129 12.69 18.01 1.09
N ARG A 130 12.85 18.14 -0.21
CA ARG A 130 12.04 17.44 -1.21
C ARG A 130 12.95 16.53 -2.00
N ARG A 131 12.57 15.25 -2.07
CA ARG A 131 13.22 14.22 -2.91
C ARG A 131 12.27 13.79 -4.00
N VAL A 132 12.73 13.87 -5.24
CA VAL A 132 11.96 13.46 -6.42
C VAL A 132 12.79 12.44 -7.18
N PHE A 133 12.16 11.33 -7.58
CA PHE A 133 12.81 10.33 -8.40
C PHE A 133 11.82 9.48 -9.21
N ASP A 134 12.33 8.93 -10.31
CA ASP A 134 11.63 8.00 -11.17
C ASP A 134 12.21 6.59 -11.00
N PHE A 135 11.32 5.62 -10.90
CA PHE A 135 11.67 4.21 -10.82
C PHE A 135 11.05 3.47 -12.01
N SER A 136 11.88 2.96 -12.91
CA SER A 136 11.46 2.26 -14.14
C SER A 136 12.45 1.17 -14.53
N LEU A 137 12.03 0.29 -15.45
CA LEU A 137 12.91 -0.73 -16.02
C LEU A 137 13.88 -0.18 -17.07
N ASN A 138 13.68 1.05 -17.54
CA ASN A 138 14.53 1.64 -18.57
C ASN A 138 15.83 2.21 -18.01
N ASN A 139 15.84 2.54 -16.72
CA ASN A 139 17.01 3.07 -16.03
C ASN A 139 17.82 1.94 -15.39
N GLU A 140 19.14 2.06 -15.38
CA GLU A 140 20.02 1.10 -14.68
C GLU A 140 20.09 1.34 -13.17
N GLY A 141 19.52 2.45 -12.71
CA GLY A 141 19.45 2.88 -11.31
C GLY A 141 18.27 3.82 -11.07
N VAL A 142 18.28 4.47 -9.94
CA VAL A 142 17.35 5.53 -9.58
C VAL A 142 18.18 6.79 -9.38
N ASP A 143 17.97 7.79 -10.23
CA ASP A 143 18.53 9.13 -10.04
C ASP A 143 17.52 9.94 -9.25
N ASP A 144 17.92 10.45 -8.08
CA ASP A 144 17.11 11.31 -7.26
C ASP A 144 17.59 12.77 -7.29
N GLU A 145 16.63 13.67 -7.23
CA GLU A 145 16.87 15.09 -6.99
C GLU A 145 16.48 15.42 -5.55
N LEU A 146 17.46 15.79 -4.74
CA LEU A 146 17.27 16.22 -3.36
C LEU A 146 17.49 17.72 -3.26
N THR A 147 16.44 18.46 -2.89
CA THR A 147 16.50 19.93 -2.75
C THR A 147 15.95 20.35 -1.40
N ARG A 148 16.52 21.44 -0.84
CA ARG A 148 15.88 22.10 0.30
C ARG A 148 14.61 22.80 -0.18
N CYS A 149 13.51 22.65 0.55
CA CYS A 149 12.24 23.27 0.20
C CYS A 149 11.64 24.06 1.38
N GLU A 150 10.70 24.93 1.05
CA GLU A 150 9.91 25.70 2.02
C GLU A 150 8.57 24.98 2.32
N CYS A 151 8.57 23.65 2.27
CA CYS A 151 7.39 22.87 2.67
C CYS A 151 7.13 23.08 4.16
N GLU A 152 5.84 23.09 4.53
CA GLU A 152 5.41 23.26 5.92
C GLU A 152 5.00 21.93 6.56
N ASP A 153 4.85 20.86 5.77
CA ASP A 153 4.40 19.52 6.24
C ASP A 153 5.03 18.38 5.44
N TYR A 154 4.97 17.20 6.02
CA TYR A 154 5.37 15.96 5.36
C TYR A 154 4.35 15.55 4.31
N THR A 155 4.81 15.17 3.16
CA THR A 155 3.97 14.65 2.07
C THR A 155 4.78 13.71 1.20
N THR A 156 4.28 12.51 0.99
CA THR A 156 4.87 11.58 0.02
C THR A 156 3.81 11.17 -0.98
N SER A 157 4.10 11.34 -2.25
CA SER A 157 3.25 10.91 -3.37
C SER A 157 3.97 9.85 -4.18
N VAL A 158 3.38 8.68 -4.29
CA VAL A 158 3.82 7.57 -5.14
C VAL A 158 2.80 7.42 -6.25
N LYS A 159 3.20 7.71 -7.48
CA LYS A 159 2.35 7.59 -8.67
C LYS A 159 2.79 6.39 -9.51
N LEU A 160 1.94 5.39 -9.60
CA LEU A 160 2.06 4.23 -10.47
C LEU A 160 1.49 4.61 -11.84
N CYS A 161 2.33 4.68 -12.88
CA CYS A 161 2.00 5.24 -14.18
C CYS A 161 1.92 4.18 -15.28
N ALA A 162 0.93 4.32 -16.15
CA ALA A 162 0.70 3.49 -17.32
C ALA A 162 0.50 2.01 -16.94
N PHE A 163 -0.69 1.69 -16.44
CA PHE A 163 -1.04 0.33 -16.04
C PHE A 163 -1.00 -0.59 -17.27
N LEU A 164 -0.24 -1.67 -17.19
CA LEU A 164 -0.06 -2.59 -18.32
C LEU A 164 -1.35 -3.36 -18.65
N ASP A 165 -1.67 -3.47 -19.93
CA ASP A 165 -2.95 -3.99 -20.43
C ASP A 165 -3.33 -5.36 -19.88
N LYS A 166 -2.38 -6.27 -19.73
CA LYS A 166 -2.60 -7.61 -19.19
C LYS A 166 -3.13 -7.60 -17.74
N TYR A 167 -2.72 -6.63 -16.91
CA TYR A 167 -3.23 -6.47 -15.55
C TYR A 167 -4.45 -5.57 -15.51
N LYS A 168 -4.47 -4.52 -16.34
CA LYS A 168 -5.57 -3.58 -16.52
C LYS A 168 -6.88 -4.31 -16.88
N ALA A 169 -6.80 -5.34 -17.72
CA ALA A 169 -7.95 -6.16 -18.10
C ALA A 169 -8.60 -6.94 -16.95
N HIS A 170 -7.85 -7.24 -15.90
CA HIS A 170 -8.32 -7.98 -14.72
C HIS A 170 -8.58 -7.09 -13.50
N ALA A 171 -8.31 -5.79 -13.59
CA ALA A 171 -8.57 -4.86 -12.51
C ALA A 171 -10.07 -4.52 -12.41
N PRO A 172 -10.63 -4.49 -11.18
CA PRO A 172 -12.00 -4.03 -11.02
C PRO A 172 -12.13 -2.57 -11.43
N VAL A 173 -13.19 -2.26 -12.16
CA VAL A 173 -13.46 -0.89 -12.62
C VAL A 173 -14.17 -0.08 -11.53
N ARG A 174 -15.09 -0.69 -10.78
CA ARG A 174 -15.89 -0.02 -9.75
C ARG A 174 -15.05 0.34 -8.53
N LEU A 175 -15.21 1.58 -8.05
CA LEU A 175 -14.44 2.14 -6.93
C LEU A 175 -14.76 1.46 -5.60
N ASP A 176 -16.02 1.10 -5.37
CA ASP A 176 -16.47 0.37 -4.18
C ASP A 176 -15.84 -1.03 -4.09
N VAL A 177 -15.69 -1.72 -5.23
CA VAL A 177 -15.02 -3.03 -5.27
C VAL A 177 -13.53 -2.89 -4.93
N ILE A 178 -12.88 -1.82 -5.39
CA ILE A 178 -11.47 -1.53 -5.04
C ILE A 178 -11.37 -1.22 -3.54
N ALA A 179 -12.28 -0.40 -3.00
CA ALA A 179 -12.34 -0.06 -1.58
C ALA A 179 -12.47 -1.30 -0.70
N ILE A 180 -13.42 -2.19 -1.00
CA ILE A 180 -13.63 -3.44 -0.25
C ILE A 180 -12.39 -4.33 -0.27
N LYS A 181 -11.76 -4.51 -1.45
CA LYS A 181 -10.53 -5.30 -1.56
C LYS A 181 -9.36 -4.70 -0.77
N LEU A 182 -9.28 -3.38 -0.72
CA LEU A 182 -8.27 -2.66 0.06
C LEU A 182 -8.51 -2.83 1.56
N ILE A 183 -9.76 -2.67 2.02
CA ILE A 183 -10.15 -2.94 3.41
C ILE A 183 -9.81 -4.38 3.79
N GLN A 184 -10.15 -5.37 2.95
CA GLN A 184 -9.82 -6.78 3.19
C GLN A 184 -8.31 -7.01 3.32
N HIS A 185 -7.50 -6.35 2.48
CA HIS A 185 -6.04 -6.50 2.50
C HIS A 185 -5.40 -5.86 3.73
N CYS A 186 -5.88 -4.69 4.11
CA CYS A 186 -5.38 -3.90 5.24
C CYS A 186 -6.22 -4.10 6.52
N PHE A 187 -7.01 -5.17 6.61
CA PHE A 187 -8.05 -5.37 7.62
C PHE A 187 -7.57 -5.13 9.06
N VAL A 188 -6.38 -5.63 9.40
CA VAL A 188 -5.81 -5.49 10.75
C VAL A 188 -5.49 -4.03 11.09
N TYR A 189 -5.09 -3.22 10.09
CA TYR A 189 -4.86 -1.80 10.32
C TYR A 189 -6.15 -1.07 10.68
N PHE A 190 -7.27 -1.41 10.05
CA PHE A 190 -8.58 -0.82 10.37
C PHE A 190 -9.09 -1.20 11.76
N LEU A 191 -8.65 -2.33 12.33
CA LEU A 191 -8.97 -2.72 13.69
C LEU A 191 -8.21 -1.92 14.76
N ASN A 192 -7.12 -1.26 14.37
CA ASN A 192 -6.33 -0.46 15.28
C ASN A 192 -6.94 0.94 15.46
N ASN A 193 -6.98 1.44 16.69
CA ASN A 193 -7.51 2.77 16.99
C ASN A 193 -6.73 3.92 16.28
N ASN A 194 -5.50 3.67 15.87
CA ASN A 194 -4.63 4.65 15.20
C ASN A 194 -4.59 4.44 13.68
N CYS A 195 -5.58 3.76 13.10
CA CYS A 195 -5.67 3.65 11.64
C CYS A 195 -5.74 5.05 11.02
N PRO A 196 -4.85 5.42 10.09
CA PRO A 196 -4.94 6.70 9.42
C PRO A 196 -6.23 6.83 8.62
N LYS A 197 -6.65 8.04 8.36
CA LYS A 197 -7.79 8.31 7.48
C LYS A 197 -7.42 7.94 6.04
N ILE A 198 -8.16 7.00 5.45
CA ILE A 198 -7.91 6.52 4.08
C ILE A 198 -9.06 6.93 3.16
N ILE A 199 -8.77 7.78 2.18
CA ILE A 199 -9.71 8.26 1.19
C ILE A 199 -9.34 7.70 -0.18
N LEU A 200 -10.31 7.09 -0.85
CA LEU A 200 -10.20 6.60 -2.22
C LEU A 200 -11.07 7.45 -3.14
N SER A 201 -10.52 7.95 -4.23
CA SER A 201 -11.22 8.78 -5.20
C SER A 201 -10.87 8.41 -6.64
N ASP A 202 -11.67 8.88 -7.59
CA ASP A 202 -11.35 8.80 -9.01
C ASP A 202 -11.52 10.15 -9.72
N ASN A 203 -11.14 10.21 -11.00
CA ASN A 203 -11.27 11.41 -11.82
C ASN A 203 -12.71 11.68 -12.27
N LYS A 204 -13.71 10.89 -11.85
CA LYS A 204 -15.15 11.11 -12.03
C LYS A 204 -15.83 11.71 -10.79
N SER A 205 -15.03 12.27 -9.88
CA SER A 205 -15.50 12.90 -8.61
C SER A 205 -16.15 11.94 -7.61
N ASN A 206 -15.99 10.62 -7.78
CA ASN A 206 -16.38 9.67 -6.75
C ASN A 206 -15.35 9.69 -5.62
N VAL A 207 -15.84 9.75 -4.38
CA VAL A 207 -15.00 9.78 -3.17
C VAL A 207 -15.57 8.81 -2.13
N LEU A 208 -14.73 7.92 -1.61
CA LEU A 208 -15.07 6.95 -0.60
C LEU A 208 -14.13 7.08 0.61
N ASN A 209 -14.70 7.14 1.81
CA ASN A 209 -13.96 7.09 3.06
C ASN A 209 -13.93 5.63 3.56
N LEU A 210 -12.78 4.98 3.47
CA LEU A 210 -12.65 3.57 3.81
C LEU A 210 -12.86 3.30 5.30
N ASN A 211 -12.52 4.27 6.17
CA ASN A 211 -12.71 4.14 7.61
C ASN A 211 -14.20 4.15 7.98
N GLU A 212 -15.02 4.94 7.28
CA GLU A 212 -16.48 4.95 7.47
C GLU A 212 -17.10 3.65 6.96
N ILE A 213 -16.77 3.21 5.75
CA ILE A 213 -17.23 1.91 5.21
C ILE A 213 -16.89 0.77 6.19
N PHE A 214 -15.66 0.77 6.74
CA PHE A 214 -15.26 -0.24 7.71
C PHE A 214 -16.09 -0.18 8.99
N LYS A 215 -16.36 1.02 9.55
CA LYS A 215 -17.14 1.19 10.77
C LYS A 215 -18.60 0.76 10.61
N ASP A 216 -19.18 1.04 9.45
CA ASP A 216 -20.58 0.71 9.17
C ASP A 216 -20.79 -0.80 9.00
N GLU A 217 -19.78 -1.52 8.53
CA GLU A 217 -19.86 -2.94 8.17
C GLU A 217 -19.22 -3.89 9.19
N VAL A 218 -18.47 -3.39 10.17
CA VAL A 218 -17.72 -4.22 11.11
C VAL A 218 -18.16 -4.00 12.53
N ALA A 219 -18.67 -5.06 13.16
CA ALA A 219 -18.89 -5.12 14.59
C ALA A 219 -17.86 -6.04 15.25
N LEU A 220 -17.14 -5.52 16.24
CA LEU A 220 -16.27 -6.34 17.08
C LEU A 220 -17.14 -7.16 18.02
N GLU A 221 -16.98 -8.49 18.02
CA GLU A 221 -17.57 -9.35 19.04
C GLU A 221 -16.66 -9.34 20.28
N ASP A 222 -17.24 -9.20 21.48
CA ASP A 222 -16.49 -9.26 22.73
C ASP A 222 -15.80 -10.61 22.89
N GLY A 223 -14.50 -10.59 23.01
CA GLY A 223 -13.67 -11.75 23.31
C GLY A 223 -12.40 -11.80 22.45
N THR A 224 -11.30 -11.54 23.11
CA THR A 224 -9.97 -11.84 22.56
C THR A 224 -9.40 -13.01 23.35
N ASP A 225 -9.20 -14.14 22.68
CA ASP A 225 -8.51 -15.28 23.25
C ASP A 225 -7.03 -15.21 22.91
N THR A 226 -6.15 -15.52 23.86
CA THR A 226 -4.72 -15.64 23.62
C THR A 226 -4.30 -17.09 23.87
N PHE A 227 -3.49 -17.64 22.99
CA PHE A 227 -2.96 -18.99 23.14
C PHE A 227 -1.53 -19.05 22.59
N SER A 228 -0.80 -20.09 23.00
CA SER A 228 0.57 -20.30 22.53
C SER A 228 0.66 -21.61 21.76
N ILE A 229 1.38 -21.59 20.65
CA ILE A 229 1.75 -22.81 19.90
C ILE A 229 3.27 -22.78 19.78
N LEU A 230 3.93 -23.80 20.35
CA LEU A 230 5.36 -23.78 20.55
C LEU A 230 5.76 -22.51 21.33
N ASP A 231 6.77 -21.78 20.90
CA ASP A 231 7.24 -20.55 21.55
C ASP A 231 6.57 -19.27 21.02
N ASN A 232 5.52 -19.40 20.19
CA ASN A 232 4.83 -18.26 19.59
C ASN A 232 3.48 -18.00 20.27
N GLN A 233 3.23 -16.73 20.58
CA GLN A 233 1.93 -16.28 21.10
C GLN A 233 1.00 -15.85 19.95
N PHE A 234 -0.26 -16.28 20.04
CA PHE A 234 -1.31 -15.90 19.09
C PHE A 234 -2.44 -15.19 19.83
N LYS A 235 -3.00 -14.20 19.18
CA LYS A 235 -4.19 -13.48 19.58
C LYS A 235 -5.31 -13.80 18.60
N LEU A 236 -6.40 -14.41 19.08
CA LEU A 236 -7.59 -14.67 18.27
C LEU A 236 -8.64 -13.59 18.56
N THR A 237 -9.04 -12.86 17.55
CA THR A 237 -10.12 -11.87 17.65
C THR A 237 -11.29 -12.32 16.78
N LYS A 238 -12.49 -12.38 17.36
CA LYS A 238 -13.73 -12.69 16.63
C LYS A 238 -14.38 -11.40 16.18
N ILE A 239 -14.77 -11.37 14.93
CA ILE A 239 -15.29 -10.16 14.29
C ILE A 239 -16.51 -10.55 13.46
N ARG A 240 -17.61 -9.82 13.63
CA ARG A 240 -18.75 -9.90 12.72
C ARG A 240 -18.60 -8.84 11.65
N VAL A 241 -18.72 -9.23 10.40
CA VAL A 241 -18.54 -8.34 9.24
C VAL A 241 -19.78 -8.40 8.38
N GLY A 242 -20.24 -7.25 7.90
CA GLY A 242 -21.35 -7.15 6.95
C GLY A 242 -21.07 -7.87 5.63
N GLY A 243 -22.11 -8.32 4.96
CA GLY A 243 -22.02 -9.14 3.76
C GLY A 243 -21.35 -8.46 2.57
N ASP A 244 -21.28 -7.13 2.55
CA ASP A 244 -20.64 -6.37 1.48
C ASP A 244 -19.11 -6.45 1.54
N ILE A 245 -18.53 -6.51 2.75
CA ILE A 245 -17.08 -6.68 2.92
C ILE A 245 -16.69 -8.15 2.84
N ILE A 246 -17.39 -9.01 3.60
CA ILE A 246 -17.10 -10.46 3.61
C ILE A 246 -18.42 -11.23 3.63
N ASN A 247 -18.66 -12.01 2.62
CA ASN A 247 -19.89 -12.81 2.47
C ASN A 247 -19.72 -14.29 2.86
N CYS A 248 -18.64 -14.62 3.58
CA CYS A 248 -18.37 -15.98 4.02
C CYS A 248 -17.54 -15.98 5.31
N HIS A 249 -17.55 -17.11 6.04
CA HIS A 249 -16.70 -17.28 7.22
C HIS A 249 -15.25 -17.45 6.83
N LYS A 250 -14.39 -16.55 7.25
CA LYS A 250 -12.95 -16.59 6.94
C LYS A 250 -12.10 -16.54 8.20
N LEU A 251 -11.01 -17.28 8.17
CA LEU A 251 -9.90 -17.14 9.11
C LEU A 251 -8.80 -16.33 8.43
N TYR A 252 -8.42 -15.21 9.03
CA TYR A 252 -7.28 -14.41 8.61
C TYR A 252 -6.11 -14.68 9.54
N LEU A 253 -5.03 -15.21 9.00
CA LEU A 253 -3.75 -15.29 9.70
C LEU A 253 -2.96 -14.03 9.37
N CYS A 254 -2.62 -13.28 10.42
CA CYS A 254 -1.92 -12.02 10.28
C CYS A 254 -0.61 -12.04 11.05
N ALA A 255 0.41 -11.38 10.53
CA ALA A 255 1.67 -11.12 11.20
C ALA A 255 2.07 -9.67 10.95
N ASN A 256 2.50 -8.96 12.01
CA ASN A 256 2.88 -7.54 11.94
C ASN A 256 1.84 -6.67 11.22
N ASN A 257 0.57 -6.81 11.61
CA ASN A 257 -0.60 -6.12 11.03
C ASN A 257 -0.85 -6.39 9.54
N ARG A 258 -0.21 -7.40 8.96
CA ARG A 258 -0.40 -7.79 7.55
C ARG A 258 -1.09 -9.14 7.45
N LEU A 259 -1.98 -9.25 6.47
CA LEU A 259 -2.57 -10.52 6.09
C LEU A 259 -1.50 -11.42 5.46
N VAL A 260 -1.27 -12.58 6.08
CA VAL A 260 -0.38 -13.62 5.56
C VAL A 260 -1.17 -14.64 4.75
N GLU A 261 -2.30 -15.09 5.30
CA GLU A 261 -3.16 -16.09 4.70
C GLU A 261 -4.63 -15.84 5.05
N ALA A 262 -5.53 -16.11 4.12
CA ALA A 262 -6.97 -16.11 4.36
C ALA A 262 -7.52 -17.49 3.97
N LYS A 263 -8.22 -18.13 4.91
CA LYS A 263 -8.81 -19.45 4.71
C LYS A 263 -10.32 -19.37 4.85
N ASP A 264 -11.03 -19.90 3.86
CA ASP A 264 -12.49 -20.02 3.88
C ASP A 264 -12.87 -21.17 4.83
N LEU A 265 -13.70 -20.87 5.83
CA LEU A 265 -14.21 -21.83 6.83
C LEU A 265 -15.57 -22.40 6.46
N SER A 266 -16.20 -21.97 5.38
CA SER A 266 -17.51 -22.48 4.95
C SER A 266 -17.50 -23.97 4.54
N LYS A 267 -16.30 -24.57 4.44
CA LYS A 267 -16.09 -25.99 4.11
C LYS A 267 -15.64 -26.84 5.31
N LEU A 268 -15.62 -26.26 6.51
CA LEU A 268 -15.42 -26.92 7.79
C LEU A 268 -16.76 -27.12 8.47
#